data_3fda08e0a96f050b6d2fa6e1a8eedc95
#
_entry.id   3fda08e0a96f050b6d2fa6e1a8eedc95
#
_cell.length_a   1.000
_cell.length_b   1.000
_cell.length_c   1.000
_cell.angle_alpha   90.00
_cell.angle_beta   90.00
_cell.angle_gamma   90.00
#
_symmetry.space_group_name_H-M   'P 1'
#
loop_
_entity.id
_entity.type
_entity.pdbx_description
1 polymer ?
#
loop_
_entity_poly.entity_id
_entity_poly.type
_entity_poly.pdbx_seq_one_letter_code
_entity_poly.pdbx_strand_id
1 'polypeptide(L)'
;MPKVSVVIPTYRSGPGLDDAVASLDAQTLPREDFEVLLVDDGSPDDTFDRARAICATRPHFRAVRIAPSGWPSRPRNVGITEADGEFVLFMDHDDQLYPDSLRAAYALGAASGADVVNAKEVRTRQPRWGLATFAADLDDASELPLRGLLPMTPHKLYRRRFLLDHDIRFPEAPRHLWEDLFFNVDVIRHDPKVAVLSSVAFYHWRDTGENSSAPADGSKLDYSGDAEYWAYLDKLLEHVSAVERAPLRDELLVHNAGVRLASQIGQRLARAGGPERAAIIEHVSRLLATVVPPELDAQMPTRTRIALTLFRAGHVDEATEYLVDGDGAPPLVTITDAAWAEGALTLSGTVQWQGAESSGIELRREPQGLVRAFSPALRAALDGLGLPAAPDLEDARLSLVLRHKSSYAAWELPTDTVVRAAAAADGTLRPVGTFTARLDPARAAAGTPLPPGPYVVHAVGVLEGRKAVKRVRTTLAPDVLGAGRPLSARVTEKEHLVLRMLPTEGEPAVRARGGGRRRLGRGR
;
A
#
# COMPACT_ATOMS: atom_id res chain seq x y z
N MET A 1 -16.98 24.21 17.58
CA MET A 1 -15.84 23.29 17.72
C MET A 1 -15.63 22.63 16.36
N PRO A 2 -14.44 22.63 15.79
CA PRO A 2 -14.18 21.99 14.50
C PRO A 2 -14.52 20.49 14.53
N LYS A 3 -14.90 19.94 13.39
CA LYS A 3 -15.12 18.50 13.20
C LYS A 3 -13.80 17.77 13.05
N VAL A 4 -12.85 18.38 12.32
CA VAL A 4 -11.54 17.80 12.02
C VAL A 4 -10.43 18.83 12.25
N SER A 5 -9.36 18.42 12.94
CA SER A 5 -8.08 19.13 12.99
C SER A 5 -7.08 18.42 12.08
N VAL A 6 -6.56 19.12 11.09
CA VAL A 6 -5.48 18.61 10.23
C VAL A 6 -4.15 19.10 10.80
N VAL A 7 -3.31 18.18 11.26
CA VAL A 7 -1.99 18.46 11.83
C VAL A 7 -0.92 18.21 10.76
N ILE A 8 -0.15 19.24 10.44
CA ILE A 8 0.91 19.20 9.43
C ILE A 8 2.25 19.51 10.09
N PRO A 9 3.11 18.51 10.33
CA PRO A 9 4.51 18.74 10.68
C PRO A 9 5.21 19.49 9.54
N THR A 10 5.93 20.57 9.86
CA THR A 10 6.70 21.32 8.87
C THR A 10 8.16 21.43 9.29
N TYR A 11 9.06 21.14 8.35
CA TYR A 11 10.49 21.36 8.48
C TYR A 11 11.11 21.48 7.08
N ARG A 12 11.68 22.65 6.75
CA ARG A 12 12.23 22.96 5.43
C ARG A 12 11.28 22.58 4.29
N SER A 13 10.01 22.99 4.43
CA SER A 13 8.89 22.42 3.66
C SER A 13 8.88 22.77 2.17
N GLY A 14 9.67 23.75 1.74
CA GLY A 14 9.76 24.08 0.32
C GLY A 14 8.41 24.36 -0.36
N PRO A 15 8.28 24.15 -1.67
CA PRO A 15 7.03 24.36 -2.43
C PRO A 15 5.92 23.35 -2.09
N GLY A 16 6.26 22.19 -1.49
CA GLY A 16 5.29 21.16 -1.14
C GLY A 16 4.17 21.69 -0.23
N LEU A 17 4.52 22.59 0.70
CA LEU A 17 3.56 23.22 1.61
C LEU A 17 2.47 24.01 0.86
N ASP A 18 2.78 24.68 -0.23
CA ASP A 18 1.79 25.44 -1.02
C ASP A 18 0.78 24.51 -1.69
N ASP A 19 1.25 23.34 -2.19
CA ASP A 19 0.39 22.32 -2.77
C ASP A 19 -0.51 21.66 -1.71
N ALA A 20 0.02 21.38 -0.52
CA ALA A 20 -0.73 20.86 0.62
C ALA A 20 -1.85 21.84 1.02
N VAL A 21 -1.52 23.11 1.20
CA VAL A 21 -2.48 24.18 1.52
C VAL A 21 -3.53 24.34 0.43
N ALA A 22 -3.15 24.31 -0.84
CA ALA A 22 -4.09 24.38 -1.96
C ALA A 22 -5.10 23.22 -1.95
N SER A 23 -4.69 22.03 -1.51
CA SER A 23 -5.57 20.87 -1.39
C SER A 23 -6.57 21.02 -0.22
N LEU A 24 -6.16 21.72 0.84
CA LEU A 24 -7.02 22.06 1.99
C LEU A 24 -8.00 23.18 1.65
N ASP A 25 -7.57 24.20 0.90
CA ASP A 25 -8.47 25.24 0.38
C ASP A 25 -9.57 24.68 -0.54
N ALA A 26 -9.31 23.54 -1.18
CA ALA A 26 -10.22 22.87 -2.10
C ALA A 26 -11.19 21.88 -1.40
N GLN A 27 -11.14 21.74 -0.08
CA GLN A 27 -12.03 20.83 0.64
C GLN A 27 -13.49 21.25 0.55
N THR A 28 -14.37 20.26 0.41
CA THR A 28 -15.83 20.47 0.37
C THR A 28 -16.46 20.48 1.76
N LEU A 29 -15.72 20.13 2.80
CA LEU A 29 -16.12 20.38 4.18
C LEU A 29 -16.05 21.90 4.42
N PRO A 30 -17.10 22.57 4.99
CA PRO A 30 -17.08 23.99 5.28
C PRO A 30 -15.87 24.39 6.12
N ARG A 31 -15.31 25.58 5.85
CA ARG A 31 -14.08 26.07 6.52
C ARG A 31 -14.24 26.25 8.03
N GLU A 32 -15.44 26.52 8.49
CA GLU A 32 -15.81 26.60 9.91
C GLU A 32 -15.85 25.22 10.60
N ASP A 33 -15.89 24.13 9.84
CA ASP A 33 -15.98 22.76 10.32
C ASP A 33 -14.61 22.07 10.45
N PHE A 34 -13.52 22.69 10.00
CA PHE A 34 -12.18 22.15 10.22
C PHE A 34 -11.15 23.23 10.52
N GLU A 35 -10.07 22.83 11.15
CA GLU A 35 -8.89 23.67 11.38
C GLU A 35 -7.63 22.98 10.84
N VAL A 36 -6.58 23.77 10.64
CA VAL A 36 -5.26 23.29 10.22
C VAL A 36 -4.19 23.83 11.16
N LEU A 37 -3.39 22.92 11.73
CA LEU A 37 -2.26 23.24 12.59
C LEU A 37 -0.97 22.97 11.81
N LEU A 38 -0.26 24.03 11.44
CA LEU A 38 1.09 23.96 10.87
C LEU A 38 2.07 23.97 12.04
N VAL A 39 2.67 22.82 12.36
CA VAL A 39 3.59 22.69 13.51
C VAL A 39 5.02 22.64 13.00
N ASP A 40 5.72 23.76 13.10
CA ASP A 40 7.11 23.92 12.64
C ASP A 40 8.11 23.37 13.66
N ASP A 41 8.88 22.39 13.25
CA ASP A 41 9.94 21.73 14.04
C ASP A 41 11.25 22.57 14.05
N GLY A 42 11.12 23.87 14.27
CA GLY A 42 12.27 24.76 14.38
C GLY A 42 13.05 24.93 13.08
N SER A 43 12.36 25.06 11.95
CA SER A 43 13.01 25.25 10.65
C SER A 43 14.01 26.40 10.64
N PRO A 44 15.23 26.20 10.11
CA PRO A 44 16.24 27.26 10.02
C PRO A 44 16.04 28.20 8.83
N ASP A 45 15.15 27.87 7.90
CA ASP A 45 14.80 28.64 6.71
C ASP A 45 13.51 29.47 6.91
N ASP A 46 12.91 29.95 5.83
CA ASP A 46 11.72 30.78 5.85
C ASP A 46 10.40 29.99 6.05
N THR A 47 10.44 28.69 6.31
CA THR A 47 9.26 27.80 6.43
C THR A 47 8.25 28.36 7.45
N PHE A 48 8.70 28.78 8.65
CA PHE A 48 7.81 29.30 9.66
C PHE A 48 7.18 30.65 9.28
N ASP A 49 7.95 31.56 8.64
CA ASP A 49 7.42 32.85 8.18
C ASP A 49 6.38 32.65 7.07
N ARG A 50 6.59 31.68 6.17
CA ARG A 50 5.60 31.26 5.19
C ARG A 50 4.36 30.68 5.85
N ALA A 51 4.50 29.80 6.86
CA ALA A 51 3.37 29.26 7.61
C ALA A 51 2.55 30.39 8.25
N ARG A 52 3.19 31.41 8.85
CA ARG A 52 2.50 32.59 9.39
C ARG A 52 1.78 33.40 8.31
N ALA A 53 2.38 33.59 7.16
CA ALA A 53 1.77 34.28 6.03
C ALA A 53 0.53 33.53 5.50
N ILE A 54 0.58 32.19 5.42
CA ILE A 54 -0.56 31.33 5.08
C ILE A 54 -1.72 31.55 6.08
N CYS A 55 -1.43 31.54 7.39
CA CYS A 55 -2.41 31.71 8.45
C CYS A 55 -3.04 33.13 8.43
N ALA A 56 -2.30 34.16 8.05
CA ALA A 56 -2.80 35.53 8.03
C ALA A 56 -4.03 35.73 7.10
N THR A 57 -4.22 34.86 6.12
CA THR A 57 -5.35 34.91 5.17
C THR A 57 -6.37 33.80 5.36
N ARG A 58 -6.17 32.94 6.37
CA ARG A 58 -7.02 31.75 6.63
C ARG A 58 -7.29 31.62 8.13
N PRO A 59 -8.42 32.16 8.64
CA PRO A 59 -8.72 32.18 10.08
C PRO A 59 -8.77 30.79 10.74
N HIS A 60 -9.01 29.74 9.96
CA HIS A 60 -9.03 28.35 10.43
C HIS A 60 -7.65 27.65 10.37
N PHE A 61 -6.58 28.40 10.06
CA PHE A 61 -5.20 27.92 10.10
C PHE A 61 -4.46 28.54 11.28
N ARG A 62 -3.66 27.75 11.99
CA ARG A 62 -2.77 28.18 13.06
C ARG A 62 -1.35 27.69 12.80
N ALA A 63 -0.36 28.50 13.10
CA ALA A 63 1.06 28.13 13.03
C ALA A 63 1.64 28.08 14.44
N VAL A 64 2.26 26.96 14.79
CA VAL A 64 2.93 26.72 16.07
C VAL A 64 4.40 26.42 15.77
N ARG A 65 5.34 27.05 16.48
CA ARG A 65 6.77 26.74 16.36
C ARG A 65 7.26 26.08 17.63
N ILE A 66 7.97 24.97 17.49
CA ILE A 66 8.61 24.26 18.60
C ILE A 66 10.14 24.24 18.46
N ALA A 67 10.83 23.85 19.51
CA ALA A 67 12.26 23.59 19.43
C ALA A 67 12.53 22.37 18.53
N PRO A 68 13.60 22.38 17.72
CA PRO A 68 13.91 21.27 16.81
C PRO A 68 13.94 19.93 17.52
N SER A 69 13.17 18.97 17.04
CA SER A 69 13.13 17.59 17.55
C SER A 69 13.81 16.59 16.61
N GLY A 70 13.93 16.95 15.32
CA GLY A 70 14.60 16.18 14.29
C GLY A 70 13.75 15.09 13.65
N TRP A 71 12.48 14.94 14.04
CA TRP A 71 11.55 13.95 13.48
C TRP A 71 10.08 14.42 13.62
N PRO A 72 9.15 14.00 12.74
CA PRO A 72 7.76 14.47 12.76
C PRO A 72 6.93 14.03 13.98
N SER A 73 7.45 13.15 14.84
CA SER A 73 6.74 12.63 16.02
C SER A 73 6.30 13.74 16.98
N ARG A 74 7.24 14.59 17.42
CA ARG A 74 6.92 15.68 18.38
C ARG A 74 5.96 16.72 17.78
N PRO A 75 6.13 17.22 16.56
CA PRO A 75 5.13 18.07 15.92
C PRO A 75 3.73 17.45 15.87
N ARG A 76 3.62 16.12 15.56
CA ARG A 76 2.33 15.43 15.57
C ARG A 76 1.75 15.33 16.97
N ASN A 77 2.56 15.06 18.00
CA ASN A 77 2.13 15.02 19.40
C ASN A 77 1.65 16.37 19.91
N VAL A 78 2.35 17.45 19.56
CA VAL A 78 1.90 18.82 19.83
C VAL A 78 0.55 19.07 19.15
N GLY A 79 0.39 18.65 17.90
CA GLY A 79 -0.87 18.72 17.18
C GLY A 79 -2.02 17.99 17.87
N ILE A 80 -1.81 16.80 18.45
CA ILE A 80 -2.85 16.07 19.21
C ILE A 80 -3.32 16.91 20.41
N THR A 81 -2.37 17.57 21.10
CA THR A 81 -2.66 18.37 22.29
C THR A 81 -3.38 19.67 21.94
N GLU A 82 -2.89 20.39 20.93
CA GLU A 82 -3.36 21.71 20.51
C GLU A 82 -4.63 21.69 19.65
N ALA A 83 -5.00 20.51 19.12
CA ALA A 83 -6.18 20.34 18.27
C ALA A 83 -7.47 20.59 19.06
N ASP A 84 -8.46 21.23 18.42
CA ASP A 84 -9.81 21.46 18.95
C ASP A 84 -10.86 20.58 18.28
N GLY A 85 -10.51 19.86 17.19
CA GLY A 85 -11.41 19.01 16.42
C GLY A 85 -11.82 17.73 17.14
N GLU A 86 -12.99 17.22 16.76
CA GLU A 86 -13.46 15.90 17.21
C GLU A 86 -12.54 14.78 16.73
N PHE A 87 -12.06 14.91 15.49
CA PHE A 87 -11.05 14.01 14.90
C PHE A 87 -9.76 14.77 14.59
N VAL A 88 -8.64 14.05 14.64
CA VAL A 88 -7.32 14.53 14.20
C VAL A 88 -6.88 13.72 12.96
N LEU A 89 -6.40 14.40 11.95
CA LEU A 89 -5.73 13.86 10.77
C LEU A 89 -4.28 14.31 10.76
N PHE A 90 -3.33 13.40 10.60
CA PHE A 90 -1.93 13.74 10.33
C PHE A 90 -1.69 13.76 8.82
N MET A 91 -1.13 14.86 8.33
CA MET A 91 -0.84 15.06 6.91
C MET A 91 0.58 15.58 6.75
N ASP A 92 1.36 14.97 5.87
CA ASP A 92 2.71 15.43 5.57
C ASP A 92 2.66 16.68 4.65
N HIS A 93 3.63 17.58 4.83
CA HIS A 93 3.61 18.91 4.20
C HIS A 93 3.80 18.90 2.66
N ASP A 94 4.19 17.77 2.08
CA ASP A 94 4.40 17.56 0.66
C ASP A 94 3.33 16.68 -0.02
N ASP A 95 2.30 16.30 0.75
CA ASP A 95 1.17 15.49 0.32
C ASP A 95 -0.10 16.31 0.07
N GLN A 96 -1.18 15.67 -0.37
CA GLN A 96 -2.44 16.33 -0.70
C GLN A 96 -3.66 15.53 -0.24
N LEU A 97 -4.76 16.22 0.06
CA LEU A 97 -6.08 15.61 0.20
C LEU A 97 -6.89 15.76 -1.11
N TYR A 98 -7.79 14.82 -1.36
CA TYR A 98 -8.80 14.98 -2.40
C TYR A 98 -9.93 15.90 -1.91
N PRO A 99 -10.68 16.57 -2.79
CA PRO A 99 -11.64 17.59 -2.39
C PRO A 99 -12.70 17.13 -1.38
N ASP A 100 -13.16 15.87 -1.48
CA ASP A 100 -14.20 15.33 -0.60
C ASP A 100 -13.65 14.60 0.64
N SER A 101 -12.36 14.61 0.86
CA SER A 101 -11.69 13.82 1.90
C SER A 101 -12.24 14.06 3.30
N LEU A 102 -12.16 15.29 3.77
CA LEU A 102 -12.57 15.60 5.14
C LEU A 102 -14.07 15.39 5.34
N ARG A 103 -14.90 15.80 4.38
CA ARG A 103 -16.35 15.67 4.46
C ARG A 103 -16.79 14.20 4.53
N ALA A 104 -16.27 13.36 3.63
CA ALA A 104 -16.68 11.96 3.55
C ALA A 104 -16.18 11.14 4.75
N ALA A 105 -14.92 11.34 5.15
CA ALA A 105 -14.34 10.62 6.27
C ALA A 105 -14.99 11.03 7.61
N TYR A 106 -15.24 12.32 7.83
CA TYR A 106 -15.96 12.76 9.01
C TYR A 106 -17.39 12.21 9.05
N ALA A 107 -18.12 12.25 7.92
CA ALA A 107 -19.49 11.74 7.87
C ALA A 107 -19.56 10.25 8.25
N LEU A 108 -18.62 9.42 7.73
CA LEU A 108 -18.53 8.01 8.09
C LEU A 108 -18.16 7.83 9.57
N GLY A 109 -17.15 8.54 10.08
CA GLY A 109 -16.70 8.44 11.46
C GLY A 109 -17.76 8.84 12.47
N ALA A 110 -18.52 9.91 12.17
CA ALA A 110 -19.63 10.38 13.02
C ALA A 110 -20.82 9.40 12.99
N ALA A 111 -21.20 8.89 11.82
CA ALA A 111 -22.32 7.98 11.66
C ALA A 111 -22.06 6.61 12.29
N SER A 112 -20.86 6.05 12.10
CA SER A 112 -20.46 4.75 12.64
C SER A 112 -20.08 4.80 14.12
N GLY A 113 -19.78 5.98 14.68
CA GLY A 113 -19.21 6.11 16.01
C GLY A 113 -17.77 5.57 16.12
N ALA A 114 -17.03 5.54 15.00
CA ALA A 114 -15.68 4.98 14.94
C ALA A 114 -14.68 5.83 15.74
N ASP A 115 -13.69 5.15 16.33
CA ASP A 115 -12.52 5.77 16.94
C ASP A 115 -11.46 6.09 15.89
N VAL A 116 -11.41 5.30 14.81
CA VAL A 116 -10.52 5.51 13.67
C VAL A 116 -11.28 5.36 12.36
N VAL A 117 -11.12 6.30 11.45
CA VAL A 117 -11.55 6.14 10.05
C VAL A 117 -10.32 5.92 9.19
N ASN A 118 -10.11 4.69 8.75
CA ASN A 118 -9.07 4.34 7.78
C ASN A 118 -9.61 4.61 6.37
N ALA A 119 -9.22 5.74 5.80
CA ALA A 119 -9.71 6.20 4.51
C ALA A 119 -8.68 5.96 3.40
N LYS A 120 -9.17 5.78 2.17
CA LYS A 120 -8.39 5.33 1.02
C LYS A 120 -7.18 6.21 0.73
N GLU A 121 -6.00 5.72 1.10
CA GLU A 121 -4.72 6.31 0.71
C GLU A 121 -4.36 5.92 -0.73
N VAL A 122 -3.90 6.89 -1.49
CA VAL A 122 -3.46 6.74 -2.89
C VAL A 122 -1.99 7.10 -2.98
N ARG A 123 -1.19 6.30 -3.68
CA ARG A 123 0.24 6.56 -3.90
C ARG A 123 0.57 6.74 -5.37
N THR A 124 1.37 7.75 -5.69
CA THR A 124 1.72 8.09 -7.07
C THR A 124 2.33 6.92 -7.86
N ARG A 125 3.19 6.10 -7.25
CA ARG A 125 3.87 4.97 -7.94
C ARG A 125 3.35 3.58 -7.57
N GLN A 126 2.44 3.46 -6.61
CA GLN A 126 1.99 2.16 -6.08
C GLN A 126 0.49 1.92 -6.35
N PRO A 127 0.09 1.45 -7.54
CA PRO A 127 -1.32 1.29 -7.90
C PRO A 127 -2.07 0.23 -7.07
N ARG A 128 -1.35 -0.64 -6.37
CA ARG A 128 -1.91 -1.73 -5.54
C ARG A 128 -1.99 -1.39 -4.04
N TRP A 129 -1.62 -0.17 -3.66
CA TRP A 129 -1.54 0.21 -2.25
C TRP A 129 -2.91 0.11 -1.57
N GLY A 130 -2.98 -0.64 -0.47
CA GLY A 130 -4.17 -0.76 0.35
C GLY A 130 -5.40 -1.43 -0.29
N LEU A 131 -5.30 -2.03 -1.50
CA LEU A 131 -6.47 -2.56 -2.23
C LEU A 131 -7.29 -3.54 -1.40
N ALA A 132 -6.66 -4.45 -0.65
CA ALA A 132 -7.36 -5.45 0.15
C ALA A 132 -8.21 -4.81 1.27
N THR A 133 -7.69 -3.75 1.92
CA THR A 133 -8.41 -3.02 2.95
C THR A 133 -9.51 -2.14 2.33
N PHE A 134 -9.21 -1.50 1.19
CA PHE A 134 -10.10 -0.52 0.58
C PHE A 134 -10.98 -1.13 -0.53
N ALA A 135 -11.56 -2.32 -0.28
CA ALA A 135 -12.46 -2.99 -1.21
C ALA A 135 -13.91 -2.45 -1.15
N ALA A 136 -14.37 -2.08 0.04
CA ALA A 136 -15.71 -1.55 0.29
C ALA A 136 -15.69 -0.54 1.44
N ASP A 137 -16.74 0.30 1.54
CA ASP A 137 -16.99 1.11 2.73
C ASP A 137 -17.52 0.21 3.85
N LEU A 138 -16.98 0.38 5.07
CA LEU A 138 -17.36 -0.41 6.25
C LEU A 138 -17.55 0.50 7.45
N ASP A 139 -18.67 0.38 8.14
CA ASP A 139 -18.93 1.06 9.43
C ASP A 139 -18.17 0.41 10.59
N ASP A 140 -17.80 -0.86 10.44
CA ASP A 140 -17.00 -1.65 11.37
C ASP A 140 -16.10 -2.61 10.57
N ALA A 141 -14.80 -2.48 10.75
CA ALA A 141 -13.79 -3.27 10.06
C ALA A 141 -13.16 -4.34 10.98
N SER A 142 -13.82 -4.72 12.07
CA SER A 142 -13.33 -5.70 13.06
C SER A 142 -12.95 -7.05 12.45
N GLU A 143 -13.62 -7.46 11.37
CA GLU A 143 -13.37 -8.72 10.66
C GLU A 143 -12.20 -8.63 9.65
N LEU A 144 -11.69 -7.43 9.37
CA LEU A 144 -10.53 -7.28 8.49
C LEU A 144 -9.22 -7.55 9.24
N PRO A 145 -8.16 -8.00 8.53
CA PRO A 145 -6.84 -8.13 9.11
C PRO A 145 -6.40 -6.87 9.85
N LEU A 146 -5.84 -7.06 11.04
CA LEU A 146 -5.48 -5.99 11.96
C LEU A 146 -6.60 -4.96 12.12
N ARG A 147 -7.84 -5.46 12.19
CA ARG A 147 -9.09 -4.69 12.38
C ARG A 147 -9.25 -3.55 11.38
N GLY A 148 -8.76 -3.72 10.15
CA GLY A 148 -8.85 -2.72 9.10
C GLY A 148 -7.87 -1.55 9.22
N LEU A 149 -6.86 -1.57 10.10
CA LEU A 149 -5.86 -0.51 10.24
C LEU A 149 -4.76 -0.55 9.16
N LEU A 150 -4.71 -1.59 8.34
CA LEU A 150 -3.75 -1.64 7.24
C LEU A 150 -4.13 -0.68 6.10
N PRO A 151 -3.13 -0.05 5.46
CA PRO A 151 -1.73 0.05 5.85
C PRO A 151 -1.56 0.89 7.13
N MET A 152 -0.56 0.58 7.94
CA MET A 152 -0.31 1.26 9.23
C MET A 152 0.37 2.62 9.08
N THR A 153 -0.06 3.42 8.10
CA THR A 153 0.35 4.83 7.96
C THR A 153 -0.45 5.72 8.90
N PRO A 154 0.01 6.93 9.24
CA PRO A 154 -0.70 7.82 10.15
C PRO A 154 -1.84 8.60 9.44
N HIS A 155 -2.03 8.42 8.15
CA HIS A 155 -2.94 9.20 7.29
C HIS A 155 -4.39 8.74 7.45
N LYS A 156 -4.91 8.76 8.69
CA LYS A 156 -6.27 8.35 9.07
C LYS A 156 -6.91 9.46 9.90
N LEU A 157 -8.24 9.45 10.02
CA LEU A 157 -8.89 10.23 11.06
C LEU A 157 -8.88 9.42 12.34
N TYR A 158 -8.34 9.99 13.40
CA TYR A 158 -8.36 9.43 14.75
C TYR A 158 -9.28 10.30 15.61
N ARG A 159 -10.22 9.70 16.33
CA ARG A 159 -11.01 10.42 17.32
C ARG A 159 -10.08 10.95 18.40
N ARG A 160 -10.00 12.29 18.50
CA ARG A 160 -9.04 12.94 19.39
C ARG A 160 -9.19 12.48 20.84
N ARG A 161 -10.42 12.34 21.32
CA ARG A 161 -10.67 11.87 22.68
C ARG A 161 -10.10 10.48 22.93
N PHE A 162 -10.25 9.55 21.95
CA PHE A 162 -9.66 8.21 22.04
C PHE A 162 -8.14 8.28 22.24
N LEU A 163 -7.43 9.11 21.47
CA LEU A 163 -5.99 9.30 21.64
C LEU A 163 -5.62 9.85 23.01
N LEU A 164 -6.40 10.81 23.54
CA LEU A 164 -6.13 11.44 24.83
C LEU A 164 -6.47 10.52 25.99
N ASP A 165 -7.62 9.83 25.96
CA ASP A 165 -8.09 8.96 27.04
C ASP A 165 -7.13 7.74 27.25
N HIS A 166 -6.42 7.33 26.20
CA HIS A 166 -5.45 6.23 26.23
C HIS A 166 -3.98 6.69 26.19
N ASP A 167 -3.72 8.00 26.25
CA ASP A 167 -2.39 8.61 26.16
C ASP A 167 -1.57 8.12 24.95
N ILE A 168 -2.22 7.92 23.80
CA ILE A 168 -1.57 7.44 22.59
C ILE A 168 -0.78 8.58 21.95
N ARG A 169 0.54 8.37 21.78
CA ARG A 169 1.49 9.34 21.23
C ARG A 169 2.45 8.66 20.26
N PHE A 170 2.96 9.46 19.32
CA PHE A 170 4.11 9.03 18.51
C PHE A 170 5.36 8.93 19.39
N PRO A 171 6.21 7.90 19.23
CA PRO A 171 7.46 7.82 19.99
C PRO A 171 8.39 8.96 19.58
N GLU A 172 8.91 9.70 20.57
CA GLU A 172 9.79 10.83 20.35
C GLU A 172 11.25 10.43 20.46
N ALA A 173 12.00 10.66 19.37
CA ALA A 173 13.46 10.55 19.30
C ALA A 173 13.94 11.43 18.14
N PRO A 174 15.22 11.85 18.13
CA PRO A 174 15.77 12.65 17.04
C PRO A 174 15.62 12.01 15.65
N ARG A 175 15.56 10.70 15.59
CA ARG A 175 15.17 9.88 14.44
C ARG A 175 14.51 8.62 14.96
N HIS A 176 13.32 8.31 14.50
CA HIS A 176 12.59 7.10 14.88
C HIS A 176 11.95 6.47 13.64
N LEU A 177 12.62 5.46 13.07
CA LEU A 177 12.05 4.74 11.93
C LEU A 177 10.74 4.06 12.34
N TRP A 178 9.74 4.14 11.44
CA TRP A 178 8.44 3.49 11.61
C TRP A 178 7.64 4.00 12.83
N GLU A 179 7.80 5.27 13.20
CA GLU A 179 7.04 5.90 14.28
C GLU A 179 5.53 5.74 14.11
N ASP A 180 5.09 5.67 12.85
CA ASP A 180 3.70 5.42 12.46
C ASP A 180 3.23 4.00 12.82
N LEU A 181 4.14 3.01 12.72
CA LEU A 181 3.84 1.64 13.13
C LEU A 181 3.68 1.52 14.63
N PHE A 182 4.62 2.08 15.40
CA PHE A 182 4.53 2.09 16.85
C PHE A 182 3.24 2.77 17.30
N PHE A 183 2.93 3.93 16.75
CA PHE A 183 1.69 4.65 17.04
C PHE A 183 0.45 3.80 16.72
N ASN A 184 0.38 3.15 15.55
CA ASN A 184 -0.76 2.32 15.19
C ASN A 184 -0.83 1.00 15.97
N VAL A 185 0.30 0.46 16.46
CA VAL A 185 0.29 -0.64 17.42
C VAL A 185 -0.32 -0.18 18.77
N ASP A 186 0.00 1.03 19.22
CA ASP A 186 -0.63 1.61 20.40
C ASP A 186 -2.12 1.91 20.19
N VAL A 187 -2.51 2.34 19.01
CA VAL A 187 -3.95 2.50 18.67
C VAL A 187 -4.68 1.15 18.74
N ILE A 188 -4.18 0.12 18.04
CA ILE A 188 -4.91 -1.15 17.91
C ILE A 188 -4.98 -1.94 19.23
N ARG A 189 -3.98 -1.78 20.13
CA ARG A 189 -3.97 -2.46 21.44
C ARG A 189 -5.14 -2.05 22.34
N HIS A 190 -5.71 -0.86 22.13
CA HIS A 190 -6.85 -0.33 22.87
C HIS A 190 -8.22 -0.64 22.22
N ASP A 191 -8.25 -1.59 21.28
CA ASP A 191 -9.47 -2.12 20.67
C ASP A 191 -10.38 -1.08 20.03
N PRO A 192 -9.85 -0.20 19.15
CA PRO A 192 -10.64 0.85 18.55
C PRO A 192 -11.74 0.28 17.65
N LYS A 193 -12.87 0.96 17.58
CA LYS A 193 -13.80 0.76 16.47
C LYS A 193 -13.23 1.44 15.23
N VAL A 194 -12.95 0.66 14.18
CA VAL A 194 -12.40 1.15 12.92
C VAL A 194 -13.45 1.11 11.83
N ALA A 195 -13.70 2.25 11.19
CA ALA A 195 -14.45 2.32 9.94
C ALA A 195 -13.49 2.44 8.75
N VAL A 196 -13.89 1.92 7.58
CA VAL A 196 -13.09 1.99 6.35
C VAL A 196 -13.83 2.76 5.28
N LEU A 197 -13.21 3.80 4.73
CA LEU A 197 -13.72 4.59 3.60
C LEU A 197 -12.95 4.25 2.33
N SER A 198 -13.60 3.60 1.37
CA SER A 198 -13.01 3.08 0.13
C SER A 198 -13.54 3.75 -1.12
N SER A 199 -14.79 4.23 -1.07
CA SER A 199 -15.50 4.82 -2.23
C SER A 199 -14.93 6.16 -2.66
N VAL A 200 -14.33 6.92 -1.70
CA VAL A 200 -13.71 8.22 -1.94
C VAL A 200 -12.19 8.12 -1.80
N ALA A 201 -11.44 8.60 -2.80
CA ALA A 201 -10.01 8.81 -2.64
C ALA A 201 -9.80 9.90 -1.57
N PHE A 202 -9.00 9.59 -0.56
CA PHE A 202 -8.87 10.43 0.64
C PHE A 202 -7.53 11.15 0.70
N TYR A 203 -6.43 10.41 0.74
CA TYR A 203 -5.09 10.92 0.95
C TYR A 203 -4.21 10.58 -0.25
N HIS A 204 -3.49 11.57 -0.79
CA HIS A 204 -2.55 11.37 -1.87
C HIS A 204 -1.12 11.50 -1.37
N TRP A 205 -0.49 10.37 -1.08
CA TRP A 205 0.94 10.30 -0.87
C TRP A 205 1.66 10.53 -2.20
N ARG A 206 2.30 11.68 -2.31
CA ARG A 206 2.94 12.13 -3.55
C ARG A 206 4.39 11.67 -3.60
N ASP A 207 4.80 11.19 -4.74
CA ASP A 207 6.20 10.98 -5.04
C ASP A 207 6.75 12.26 -5.67
N THR A 208 7.38 13.09 -4.85
CA THR A 208 7.98 14.37 -5.26
C THR A 208 9.42 14.19 -5.75
N GLY A 209 10.01 13.01 -5.52
CA GLY A 209 11.42 12.74 -5.75
C GLY A 209 12.35 13.30 -4.64
N GLU A 210 11.79 14.03 -3.67
CA GLU A 210 12.49 14.62 -2.53
C GLU A 210 11.96 14.08 -1.19
N ASN A 211 11.03 13.12 -1.24
CA ASN A 211 10.46 12.51 -0.04
C ASN A 211 11.57 11.79 0.76
N SER A 212 11.67 12.07 2.05
CA SER A 212 12.64 11.43 2.96
C SER A 212 12.44 9.91 3.07
N SER A 213 11.25 9.41 2.71
CA SER A 213 10.87 8.00 2.77
C SER A 213 10.87 7.26 1.42
N ALA A 214 11.14 7.94 0.30
CA ALA A 214 11.19 7.31 -1.03
C ALA A 214 12.23 8.00 -1.92
N PRO A 215 13.40 7.38 -2.16
CA PRO A 215 14.40 7.91 -3.09
C PRO A 215 13.84 8.10 -4.51
N ALA A 216 14.29 9.16 -5.18
CA ALA A 216 13.82 9.58 -6.51
C ALA A 216 13.98 8.54 -7.62
N ASP A 217 14.92 7.61 -7.47
CA ASP A 217 15.21 6.55 -8.44
C ASP A 217 14.28 5.33 -8.32
N GLY A 218 13.35 5.35 -7.35
CA GLY A 218 12.46 4.23 -7.07
C GLY A 218 13.18 3.04 -6.43
N SER A 219 14.45 3.22 -6.00
CA SER A 219 15.11 2.25 -5.15
C SER A 219 14.28 2.04 -3.89
N LYS A 220 14.29 0.84 -3.36
CA LYS A 220 13.68 0.60 -2.06
C LYS A 220 14.45 1.42 -1.04
N LEU A 221 13.72 2.06 -0.12
CA LEU A 221 14.28 2.76 1.01
C LEU A 221 15.60 2.13 1.44
N ASP A 222 16.68 2.81 1.17
CA ASP A 222 17.94 2.55 1.83
C ASP A 222 17.78 3.08 3.25
N TYR A 223 17.17 2.25 4.10
CA TYR A 223 17.25 2.46 5.53
C TYR A 223 18.72 2.34 5.87
N SER A 224 19.36 3.48 6.04
CA SER A 224 20.78 3.66 6.24
C SER A 224 21.42 2.55 7.10
N GLY A 225 22.05 1.59 6.44
CA GLY A 225 22.76 0.50 7.05
C GLY A 225 21.88 -0.61 7.66
N ASP A 226 22.28 -1.84 7.45
CA ASP A 226 21.60 -3.02 7.99
C ASP A 226 21.46 -2.98 9.50
N ALA A 227 22.44 -2.43 10.22
CA ALA A 227 22.42 -2.35 11.68
C ALA A 227 21.24 -1.48 12.22
N GLU A 228 20.97 -0.33 11.59
CA GLU A 228 19.83 0.53 11.99
C GLU A 228 18.49 -0.16 11.71
N TYR A 229 18.34 -0.79 10.54
CA TYR A 229 17.14 -1.55 10.20
C TYR A 229 16.83 -2.62 11.26
N TRP A 230 17.82 -3.44 11.60
CA TRP A 230 17.65 -4.53 12.54
C TRP A 230 17.38 -4.04 13.96
N ALA A 231 18.05 -2.98 14.39
CA ALA A 231 17.82 -2.38 15.71
C ALA A 231 16.38 -1.83 15.85
N TYR A 232 15.82 -1.25 14.79
CA TYR A 232 14.41 -0.82 14.81
C TYR A 232 13.42 -1.97 14.67
N LEU A 233 13.77 -3.03 13.95
CA LEU A 233 12.95 -4.24 13.90
C LEU A 233 12.87 -4.90 15.28
N ASP A 234 13.99 -4.97 16.02
CA ASP A 234 14.00 -5.45 17.40
C ASP A 234 13.04 -4.66 18.28
N LYS A 235 13.17 -3.33 18.28
CA LYS A 235 12.30 -2.44 19.06
C LYS A 235 10.83 -2.61 18.68
N LEU A 236 10.52 -2.72 17.39
CA LEU A 236 9.14 -2.90 16.92
C LEU A 236 8.58 -4.25 17.37
N LEU A 237 9.34 -5.33 17.23
CA LEU A 237 8.88 -6.65 17.64
C LEU A 237 8.77 -6.78 19.16
N GLU A 238 9.65 -6.13 19.93
CA GLU A 238 9.52 -6.00 21.38
C GLU A 238 8.24 -5.25 21.76
N HIS A 239 7.97 -4.10 21.10
CA HIS A 239 6.75 -3.32 21.31
C HIS A 239 5.48 -4.12 20.98
N VAL A 240 5.50 -4.88 19.87
CA VAL A 240 4.40 -5.79 19.50
C VAL A 240 4.23 -6.90 20.53
N SER A 241 5.34 -7.47 21.03
CA SER A 241 5.30 -8.57 22.04
C SER A 241 4.72 -8.12 23.36
N ALA A 242 4.76 -6.82 23.68
CA ALA A 242 4.14 -6.22 24.85
C ALA A 242 2.61 -6.08 24.73
N VAL A 243 2.00 -6.42 23.61
CA VAL A 243 0.53 -6.43 23.46
C VAL A 243 -0.04 -7.60 24.24
N GLU A 244 -0.83 -7.31 25.27
CA GLU A 244 -1.34 -8.31 26.21
C GLU A 244 -2.31 -9.31 25.57
N ARG A 245 -3.14 -8.85 24.64
CA ARG A 245 -4.14 -9.67 23.94
C ARG A 245 -3.48 -10.59 22.92
N ALA A 246 -3.31 -11.87 23.29
CA ALA A 246 -2.58 -12.85 22.50
C ALA A 246 -3.01 -12.94 21.02
N PRO A 247 -4.30 -13.05 20.65
CA PRO A 247 -4.69 -13.13 19.24
C PRO A 247 -4.23 -11.94 18.43
N LEU A 248 -4.33 -10.72 18.97
CA LEU A 248 -3.89 -9.50 18.31
C LEU A 248 -2.36 -9.43 18.20
N ARG A 249 -1.65 -9.77 19.29
CA ARG A 249 -0.21 -9.84 19.29
C ARG A 249 0.30 -10.82 18.24
N ASP A 250 -0.30 -11.99 18.17
CA ASP A 250 0.09 -13.05 17.24
C ASP A 250 -0.15 -12.62 15.79
N GLU A 251 -1.27 -11.95 15.49
CA GLU A 251 -1.56 -11.37 14.17
C GLU A 251 -0.53 -10.29 13.79
N LEU A 252 -0.17 -9.40 14.73
CA LEU A 252 0.86 -8.39 14.51
C LEU A 252 2.24 -9.02 14.27
N LEU A 253 2.61 -10.08 15.01
CA LEU A 253 3.85 -10.81 14.80
C LEU A 253 3.88 -11.51 13.44
N VAL A 254 2.81 -12.20 13.06
CA VAL A 254 2.66 -12.83 11.73
C VAL A 254 2.80 -11.81 10.60
N HIS A 255 2.12 -10.66 10.72
CA HIS A 255 2.22 -9.58 9.74
C HIS A 255 3.66 -9.06 9.60
N ASN A 256 4.31 -8.75 10.71
CA ASN A 256 5.66 -8.20 10.68
C ASN A 256 6.71 -9.25 10.27
N ALA A 257 6.54 -10.51 10.66
CA ALA A 257 7.39 -11.61 10.19
C ALA A 257 7.34 -11.74 8.66
N GLY A 258 6.17 -11.63 8.03
CA GLY A 258 6.04 -11.66 6.58
C GLY A 258 6.62 -10.42 5.88
N VAL A 259 6.21 -9.23 6.32
CA VAL A 259 6.53 -7.97 5.63
C VAL A 259 7.95 -7.47 5.92
N ARG A 260 8.46 -7.65 7.14
CA ARG A 260 9.73 -7.05 7.58
C ARG A 260 10.84 -8.05 7.85
N LEU A 261 10.52 -9.29 8.17
CA LEU A 261 11.54 -10.32 8.40
C LEU A 261 11.77 -11.13 7.12
N ALA A 262 10.82 -11.95 6.68
CA ALA A 262 11.00 -12.84 5.54
C ALA A 262 11.31 -12.09 4.22
N SER A 263 10.58 -11.01 3.91
CA SER A 263 10.83 -10.25 2.68
C SER A 263 12.22 -9.60 2.62
N GLN A 264 12.78 -9.21 3.77
CA GLN A 264 14.10 -8.58 3.85
C GLN A 264 15.23 -9.61 3.90
N ILE A 265 15.01 -10.78 4.53
CA ILE A 265 15.98 -11.89 4.53
C ILE A 265 16.40 -12.21 3.10
N GLY A 266 15.47 -12.56 2.22
CA GLY A 266 15.79 -12.92 0.84
C GLY A 266 16.58 -11.86 0.09
N GLN A 267 16.19 -10.60 0.22
CA GLN A 267 16.84 -9.49 -0.51
C GLN A 267 18.24 -9.15 0.04
N ARG A 268 18.40 -9.14 1.37
CA ARG A 268 19.67 -8.77 2.03
C ARG A 268 20.66 -9.91 1.96
N LEU A 269 20.27 -11.14 2.30
CA LEU A 269 21.17 -12.29 2.25
C LEU A 269 21.64 -12.62 0.84
N ALA A 270 20.83 -12.38 -0.19
CA ALA A 270 21.25 -12.56 -1.57
C ALA A 270 22.38 -11.60 -2.01
N ARG A 271 22.56 -10.48 -1.32
CA ARG A 271 23.54 -9.43 -1.64
C ARG A 271 24.71 -9.38 -0.66
N ALA A 272 24.46 -9.76 0.59
CA ALA A 272 25.46 -9.69 1.66
C ALA A 272 26.51 -10.80 1.53
N GLY A 273 27.75 -10.48 1.85
CA GLY A 273 28.88 -11.43 1.89
C GLY A 273 29.63 -11.37 3.23
N GLY A 274 30.42 -12.40 3.49
CA GLY A 274 31.34 -12.44 4.64
C GLY A 274 30.72 -12.07 5.98
N PRO A 275 31.33 -11.12 6.72
CA PRO A 275 30.88 -10.77 8.07
C PRO A 275 29.46 -10.20 8.14
N GLU A 276 29.03 -9.43 7.13
CA GLU A 276 27.67 -8.87 7.06
C GLU A 276 26.62 -9.98 6.97
N ARG A 277 26.84 -10.97 6.12
CA ARG A 277 25.95 -12.14 5.99
C ARG A 277 25.84 -12.89 7.32
N ALA A 278 26.97 -13.13 7.99
CA ALA A 278 26.98 -13.80 9.29
C ALA A 278 26.19 -13.02 10.35
N ALA A 279 26.33 -11.71 10.40
CA ALA A 279 25.60 -10.85 11.33
C ALA A 279 24.09 -10.89 11.07
N ILE A 280 23.65 -10.88 9.81
CA ILE A 280 22.21 -11.01 9.46
C ILE A 280 21.68 -12.37 9.92
N ILE A 281 22.41 -13.45 9.66
CA ILE A 281 22.01 -14.82 10.05
C ILE A 281 21.84 -14.91 11.56
N GLU A 282 22.84 -14.44 12.32
CA GLU A 282 22.79 -14.44 13.78
C GLU A 282 21.59 -13.66 14.32
N HIS A 283 21.36 -12.46 13.78
CA HIS A 283 20.25 -11.60 14.17
C HIS A 283 18.89 -12.25 13.92
N VAL A 284 18.67 -12.77 12.70
CA VAL A 284 17.43 -13.45 12.32
C VAL A 284 17.20 -14.69 13.16
N SER A 285 18.26 -15.51 13.38
CA SER A 285 18.17 -16.70 14.22
C SER A 285 17.73 -16.36 15.66
N ARG A 286 18.27 -15.29 16.22
CA ARG A 286 17.88 -14.80 17.54
C ARG A 286 16.40 -14.38 17.56
N LEU A 287 15.94 -13.59 16.57
CA LEU A 287 14.53 -13.16 16.50
C LEU A 287 13.57 -14.36 16.38
N LEU A 288 13.92 -15.34 15.55
CA LEU A 288 13.11 -16.55 15.39
C LEU A 288 13.10 -17.45 16.63
N ALA A 289 14.13 -17.40 17.45
CA ALA A 289 14.21 -18.17 18.69
C ALA A 289 13.49 -17.49 19.86
N THR A 290 13.43 -16.15 19.88
CA THR A 290 12.98 -15.40 21.08
C THR A 290 11.67 -14.63 20.89
N VAL A 291 11.30 -14.27 19.66
CA VAL A 291 10.18 -13.34 19.42
C VAL A 291 9.12 -13.91 18.48
N VAL A 292 9.52 -14.67 17.47
CA VAL A 292 8.60 -15.25 16.48
C VAL A 292 8.57 -16.78 16.69
N PRO A 293 7.72 -17.28 17.58
CA PRO A 293 7.70 -18.70 17.93
C PRO A 293 7.13 -19.54 16.77
N PRO A 294 7.57 -20.82 16.62
CA PRO A 294 7.16 -21.69 15.52
C PRO A 294 5.66 -22.01 15.51
N GLU A 295 4.96 -21.86 16.63
CA GLU A 295 3.51 -22.04 16.74
C GLU A 295 2.72 -21.07 15.86
N LEU A 296 3.32 -19.93 15.52
CA LEU A 296 2.73 -18.94 14.60
C LEU A 296 2.87 -19.31 13.12
N ASP A 297 3.72 -20.29 12.78
CA ASP A 297 4.00 -20.64 11.40
C ASP A 297 2.73 -21.08 10.64
N ALA A 298 1.80 -21.75 11.30
CA ALA A 298 0.53 -22.19 10.72
C ALA A 298 -0.37 -21.02 10.27
N GLN A 299 -0.20 -19.83 10.88
CA GLN A 299 -0.95 -18.62 10.55
C GLN A 299 -0.27 -17.79 9.44
N MET A 300 0.97 -18.14 9.08
CA MET A 300 1.74 -17.40 8.08
C MET A 300 1.35 -17.82 6.66
N PRO A 301 1.43 -16.89 5.69
CA PRO A 301 1.36 -17.27 4.27
C PRO A 301 2.39 -18.35 3.95
N THR A 302 2.03 -19.31 3.09
CA THR A 302 2.85 -20.49 2.74
C THR A 302 4.31 -20.13 2.43
N ARG A 303 4.54 -19.07 1.65
CA ARG A 303 5.90 -18.59 1.32
C ARG A 303 6.71 -18.20 2.56
N THR A 304 6.11 -17.45 3.46
CA THR A 304 6.77 -17.03 4.70
C THR A 304 7.06 -18.23 5.59
N ARG A 305 6.09 -19.10 5.78
CA ARG A 305 6.21 -20.31 6.57
C ARG A 305 7.35 -21.19 6.10
N ILE A 306 7.38 -21.55 4.81
CA ILE A 306 8.44 -22.39 4.23
C ILE A 306 9.82 -21.76 4.44
N ALA A 307 9.97 -20.46 4.12
CA ALA A 307 11.24 -19.77 4.25
C ALA A 307 11.75 -19.74 5.70
N LEU A 308 10.88 -19.43 6.66
CA LEU A 308 11.28 -19.39 8.08
C LEU A 308 11.55 -20.79 8.64
N THR A 309 10.82 -21.82 8.18
CA THR A 309 11.10 -23.21 8.58
C THR A 309 12.47 -23.66 8.07
N LEU A 310 12.79 -23.40 6.79
CA LEU A 310 14.12 -23.67 6.24
C LEU A 310 15.20 -22.94 7.04
N PHE A 311 14.98 -21.66 7.35
CA PHE A 311 15.93 -20.84 8.08
C PHE A 311 16.18 -21.40 9.50
N ARG A 312 15.13 -21.77 10.24
CA ARG A 312 15.25 -22.39 11.58
C ARG A 312 15.99 -23.72 11.57
N ALA A 313 15.83 -24.49 10.49
CA ALA A 313 16.53 -25.76 10.30
C ALA A 313 18.02 -25.59 9.88
N GLY A 314 18.50 -24.35 9.71
CA GLY A 314 19.87 -24.06 9.30
C GLY A 314 20.09 -24.06 7.77
N HIS A 315 19.05 -24.25 6.99
CA HIS A 315 19.08 -24.22 5.49
C HIS A 315 18.95 -22.76 4.99
N VAL A 316 19.94 -21.93 5.36
CA VAL A 316 19.89 -20.47 5.11
C VAL A 316 20.01 -20.12 3.63
N ASP A 317 20.86 -20.85 2.88
CA ASP A 317 21.04 -20.62 1.45
C ASP A 317 19.78 -21.04 0.68
N GLU A 318 19.19 -22.14 1.06
CA GLU A 318 17.93 -22.66 0.50
C GLU A 318 16.75 -21.75 0.83
N ALA A 319 16.67 -21.21 2.05
CA ALA A 319 15.68 -20.22 2.43
C ALA A 319 15.82 -18.93 1.58
N THR A 320 17.06 -18.51 1.33
CA THR A 320 17.36 -17.34 0.49
C THR A 320 16.95 -17.60 -0.96
N GLU A 321 17.37 -18.74 -1.53
CA GLU A 321 16.97 -19.17 -2.87
C GLU A 321 15.44 -19.18 -3.00
N TYR A 322 14.73 -19.82 -2.06
CA TYR A 322 13.28 -19.92 -2.06
C TYR A 322 12.59 -18.55 -2.02
N LEU A 323 13.14 -17.60 -1.27
CA LEU A 323 12.58 -16.25 -1.17
C LEU A 323 12.82 -15.39 -2.42
N VAL A 324 13.94 -15.56 -3.12
CA VAL A 324 14.25 -14.78 -4.33
C VAL A 324 13.76 -15.45 -5.62
N ASP A 325 13.60 -16.77 -5.61
CA ASP A 325 13.13 -17.51 -6.78
C ASP A 325 11.73 -17.03 -7.22
N GLY A 326 11.57 -16.73 -8.50
CA GLY A 326 10.34 -16.17 -9.09
C GLY A 326 10.05 -14.72 -8.70
N ASP A 327 10.92 -14.05 -7.93
CA ASP A 327 10.80 -12.61 -7.70
C ASP A 327 10.98 -11.88 -9.05
N GLY A 328 9.98 -11.06 -9.41
CA GLY A 328 9.99 -10.33 -10.67
C GLY A 328 9.30 -11.02 -11.86
N ALA A 329 8.64 -12.17 -11.65
CA ALA A 329 7.77 -12.79 -12.66
C ALA A 329 6.38 -12.10 -12.70
N PRO A 330 6.22 -10.98 -13.43
CA PRO A 330 4.94 -10.28 -13.47
C PRO A 330 3.92 -11.04 -14.32
N PRO A 331 2.62 -10.92 -14.01
CA PRO A 331 1.59 -11.51 -14.85
C PRO A 331 1.56 -10.80 -16.21
N LEU A 332 1.70 -11.55 -17.29
CA LEU A 332 1.37 -11.07 -18.63
C LEU A 332 -0.11 -11.36 -18.88
N VAL A 333 -0.91 -10.32 -18.90
CA VAL A 333 -2.37 -10.43 -19.03
C VAL A 333 -2.81 -9.86 -20.37
N THR A 334 -3.59 -10.65 -21.11
CA THR A 334 -4.18 -10.26 -22.38
C THR A 334 -5.69 -10.48 -22.33
N ILE A 335 -6.46 -9.41 -22.54
CA ILE A 335 -7.91 -9.49 -22.74
C ILE A 335 -8.16 -9.94 -24.17
N THR A 336 -8.91 -11.03 -24.33
CA THR A 336 -9.24 -11.65 -25.62
C THR A 336 -10.71 -11.57 -25.97
N ASP A 337 -11.57 -11.27 -24.99
CA ASP A 337 -13.02 -11.15 -25.17
C ASP A 337 -13.60 -10.10 -24.25
N ALA A 338 -14.69 -9.45 -24.70
CA ALA A 338 -15.43 -8.44 -23.94
C ALA A 338 -16.91 -8.46 -24.31
N ALA A 339 -17.77 -8.51 -23.32
CA ALA A 339 -19.22 -8.54 -23.51
C ALA A 339 -19.94 -7.60 -22.54
N TRP A 340 -20.91 -6.86 -23.07
CA TRP A 340 -21.81 -6.02 -22.26
C TRP A 340 -23.12 -6.75 -21.98
N ALA A 341 -23.48 -6.86 -20.69
CA ALA A 341 -24.75 -7.38 -20.24
C ALA A 341 -25.21 -6.64 -18.98
N GLU A 342 -26.48 -6.30 -18.87
CA GLU A 342 -27.09 -5.69 -17.67
C GLU A 342 -26.35 -4.44 -17.17
N GLY A 343 -25.83 -3.59 -18.08
CA GLY A 343 -25.10 -2.37 -17.72
C GLY A 343 -23.65 -2.58 -17.26
N ALA A 344 -23.15 -3.81 -17.23
CA ALA A 344 -21.79 -4.14 -16.87
C ALA A 344 -21.00 -4.71 -18.04
N LEU A 345 -19.69 -4.45 -18.05
CA LEU A 345 -18.71 -4.99 -19.00
C LEU A 345 -18.01 -6.19 -18.37
N THR A 346 -18.14 -7.35 -18.99
CA THR A 346 -17.36 -8.54 -18.66
C THR A 346 -16.14 -8.58 -19.56
N LEU A 347 -14.96 -8.70 -18.99
CA LEU A 347 -13.67 -8.82 -19.66
C LEU A 347 -13.12 -10.23 -19.40
N SER A 348 -12.80 -10.97 -20.46
CA SER A 348 -12.21 -12.31 -20.35
C SER A 348 -10.88 -12.38 -21.07
N GLY A 349 -10.00 -13.27 -20.61
CA GLY A 349 -8.68 -13.37 -21.23
C GLY A 349 -7.78 -14.41 -20.59
N THR A 350 -6.50 -14.25 -20.86
CA THR A 350 -5.45 -15.16 -20.40
C THR A 350 -4.43 -14.45 -19.53
N VAL A 351 -3.83 -15.19 -18.60
CA VAL A 351 -2.72 -14.75 -17.77
C VAL A 351 -1.59 -15.78 -17.83
N GLN A 352 -0.36 -15.30 -17.92
CA GLN A 352 0.85 -16.11 -17.87
C GLN A 352 1.82 -15.46 -16.89
N TRP A 353 2.41 -16.23 -15.98
CA TRP A 353 3.48 -15.73 -15.11
C TRP A 353 4.82 -15.99 -15.82
N GLN A 354 5.36 -14.95 -16.46
CA GLN A 354 6.64 -15.00 -17.17
C GLN A 354 7.62 -14.05 -16.49
N GLY A 355 8.84 -14.54 -16.21
CA GLY A 355 9.96 -13.68 -15.87
C GLY A 355 10.42 -12.87 -17.07
N ALA A 356 10.97 -11.67 -16.84
CA ALA A 356 11.81 -11.01 -17.81
C ALA A 356 13.10 -11.86 -17.93
N GLU A 357 13.45 -12.25 -19.16
CA GLU A 357 14.71 -12.96 -19.47
C GLU A 357 14.99 -14.19 -18.56
N SER A 358 14.30 -15.29 -18.82
CA SER A 358 14.58 -16.67 -18.32
C SER A 358 14.24 -17.04 -16.86
N SER A 359 13.70 -16.17 -16.02
CA SER A 359 13.37 -16.50 -14.63
C SER A 359 11.86 -16.69 -14.34
N GLY A 360 11.12 -17.27 -15.26
CA GLY A 360 9.72 -17.67 -15.00
C GLY A 360 9.67 -18.82 -13.99
N ILE A 361 8.51 -18.94 -13.30
CA ILE A 361 8.27 -20.11 -12.46
C ILE A 361 8.20 -21.33 -13.35
N GLU A 362 9.24 -22.16 -13.29
CA GLU A 362 9.31 -23.43 -14.02
C GLU A 362 8.73 -24.56 -13.18
N LEU A 363 7.93 -25.40 -13.84
CA LEU A 363 7.31 -26.56 -13.23
C LEU A 363 7.80 -27.83 -13.94
N ARG A 364 7.86 -28.91 -13.19
CA ARG A 364 8.17 -30.25 -13.71
C ARG A 364 7.10 -31.25 -13.31
N ARG A 365 6.85 -32.24 -14.15
CA ARG A 365 5.95 -33.35 -13.83
C ARG A 365 6.80 -34.51 -13.33
N GLU A 366 6.52 -34.92 -12.11
CA GLU A 366 7.12 -36.10 -11.46
C GLU A 366 6.05 -37.15 -11.20
N PRO A 367 6.41 -38.42 -10.88
CA PRO A 367 5.41 -39.46 -10.61
C PRO A 367 4.39 -39.11 -9.52
N GLN A 368 4.83 -38.38 -8.51
CA GLN A 368 3.99 -37.91 -7.38
C GLN A 368 3.17 -36.67 -7.70
N GLY A 369 3.36 -36.03 -8.86
CA GLY A 369 2.60 -34.83 -9.24
C GLY A 369 3.44 -33.75 -9.90
N LEU A 370 2.91 -32.53 -9.80
CA LEU A 370 3.56 -31.32 -10.32
C LEU A 370 4.44 -30.70 -9.22
N VAL A 371 5.69 -30.40 -9.56
CA VAL A 371 6.67 -29.78 -8.65
C VAL A 371 7.34 -28.56 -9.29
N ARG A 372 7.88 -27.69 -8.48
CA ARG A 372 8.74 -26.59 -8.95
C ARG A 372 10.13 -27.10 -9.28
N ALA A 373 10.75 -26.48 -10.27
CA ALA A 373 12.13 -26.76 -10.68
C ALA A 373 13.12 -26.00 -9.76
N PHE A 374 13.21 -26.42 -8.50
CA PHE A 374 14.19 -25.90 -7.55
C PHE A 374 15.59 -26.51 -7.77
N SER A 375 16.62 -25.90 -7.18
CA SER A 375 17.95 -26.53 -7.11
C SER A 375 17.89 -27.87 -6.38
N PRO A 376 18.84 -28.79 -6.63
CA PRO A 376 18.89 -30.06 -5.90
C PRO A 376 19.03 -29.89 -4.40
N ALA A 377 19.76 -28.86 -3.94
CA ALA A 377 19.96 -28.56 -2.51
C ALA A 377 18.65 -28.13 -1.85
N LEU A 378 17.94 -27.14 -2.43
CA LEU A 378 16.66 -26.69 -1.93
C LEU A 378 15.63 -27.81 -1.95
N ARG A 379 15.60 -28.64 -3.00
CA ARG A 379 14.69 -29.77 -3.08
C ARG A 379 14.94 -30.77 -1.96
N ALA A 380 16.21 -31.14 -1.71
CA ALA A 380 16.57 -32.05 -0.63
C ALA A 380 16.20 -31.49 0.76
N ALA A 381 16.38 -30.17 0.97
CA ALA A 381 16.00 -29.52 2.23
C ALA A 381 14.48 -29.55 2.43
N LEU A 382 13.69 -29.25 1.39
CA LEU A 382 12.22 -29.31 1.45
C LEU A 382 11.73 -30.73 1.76
N ASP A 383 12.24 -31.73 1.04
CA ASP A 383 11.87 -33.14 1.24
C ASP A 383 12.26 -33.62 2.65
N GLY A 384 13.46 -33.25 3.15
CA GLY A 384 13.94 -33.60 4.49
C GLY A 384 13.10 -32.99 5.63
N LEU A 385 12.47 -31.85 5.39
CA LEU A 385 11.59 -31.18 6.34
C LEU A 385 10.10 -31.46 6.13
N GLY A 386 9.74 -32.29 5.15
CA GLY A 386 8.34 -32.56 4.80
C GLY A 386 7.59 -31.34 4.28
N LEU A 387 8.31 -30.36 3.72
CA LEU A 387 7.73 -29.15 3.15
C LEU A 387 7.32 -29.34 1.69
N PRO A 388 6.23 -28.69 1.22
CA PRO A 388 5.75 -28.89 -0.14
C PRO A 388 6.71 -28.28 -1.17
N ALA A 389 7.13 -29.09 -2.14
CA ALA A 389 7.77 -28.63 -3.38
C ALA A 389 6.76 -28.43 -4.51
N ALA A 390 5.50 -28.82 -4.31
CA ALA A 390 4.42 -28.58 -5.25
C ALA A 390 4.06 -27.09 -5.32
N PRO A 391 3.77 -26.55 -6.51
CA PRO A 391 3.31 -25.18 -6.64
C PRO A 391 1.89 -25.04 -6.08
N ASP A 392 1.66 -23.99 -5.34
CA ASP A 392 0.32 -23.61 -4.89
C ASP A 392 -0.39 -22.82 -6.01
N LEU A 393 -0.92 -23.57 -6.99
CA LEU A 393 -1.67 -22.98 -8.10
C LEU A 393 -3.12 -22.63 -7.71
N GLU A 394 -3.66 -23.24 -6.66
CA GLU A 394 -5.01 -22.97 -6.18
C GLU A 394 -5.09 -21.61 -5.46
N ASP A 395 -4.00 -21.17 -4.84
CA ASP A 395 -3.89 -19.83 -4.24
C ASP A 395 -3.46 -18.74 -5.25
N ALA A 396 -3.26 -19.12 -6.53
CA ALA A 396 -2.95 -18.17 -7.57
C ALA A 396 -4.15 -17.26 -7.88
N ARG A 397 -3.94 -15.96 -7.87
CA ARG A 397 -5.00 -14.97 -8.07
C ARG A 397 -4.58 -13.88 -9.04
N LEU A 398 -5.55 -13.40 -9.79
CA LEU A 398 -5.41 -12.23 -10.63
C LEU A 398 -6.53 -11.24 -10.26
N SER A 399 -6.15 -10.00 -10.09
CA SER A 399 -7.12 -8.91 -9.96
C SER A 399 -6.87 -7.89 -11.06
N LEU A 400 -7.92 -7.44 -11.72
CA LEU A 400 -7.85 -6.26 -12.57
C LEU A 400 -8.09 -5.01 -11.73
N VAL A 401 -7.26 -3.99 -11.94
CA VAL A 401 -7.30 -2.73 -11.20
C VAL A 401 -7.46 -1.57 -12.18
N LEU A 402 -8.51 -0.81 -12.01
CA LEU A 402 -8.75 0.44 -12.69
C LEU A 402 -8.03 1.57 -11.96
N ARG A 403 -7.05 2.20 -12.59
CA ARG A 403 -6.32 3.32 -12.02
C ARG A 403 -6.56 4.60 -12.81
N HIS A 404 -7.18 5.57 -12.16
CA HIS A 404 -7.45 6.87 -12.77
C HIS A 404 -6.13 7.63 -13.07
N LYS A 405 -6.02 8.22 -14.27
CA LYS A 405 -4.74 8.78 -14.75
C LYS A 405 -4.29 10.02 -14.01
N SER A 406 -5.20 10.89 -13.60
CA SER A 406 -4.86 12.17 -12.97
C SER A 406 -4.93 12.13 -11.45
N SER A 407 -5.89 11.44 -10.87
CA SER A 407 -6.02 11.32 -9.43
C SER A 407 -5.23 10.14 -8.84
N TYR A 408 -4.75 9.21 -9.67
CA TYR A 408 -4.11 7.95 -9.28
C TYR A 408 -4.97 7.01 -8.43
N ALA A 409 -6.18 7.40 -8.05
CA ALA A 409 -7.12 6.54 -7.34
C ALA A 409 -7.34 5.22 -8.09
N ALA A 410 -7.39 4.12 -7.35
CA ALA A 410 -7.46 2.80 -7.95
C ALA A 410 -8.52 1.95 -7.26
N TRP A 411 -9.26 1.18 -8.05
CA TRP A 411 -10.26 0.24 -7.57
C TRP A 411 -10.05 -1.12 -8.23
N GLU A 412 -10.23 -2.15 -7.43
CA GLU A 412 -10.12 -3.53 -7.86
C GLU A 412 -11.46 -4.00 -8.44
N LEU A 413 -11.39 -4.74 -9.53
CA LEU A 413 -12.58 -5.36 -10.13
C LEU A 413 -12.72 -6.79 -9.61
N PRO A 414 -13.95 -7.25 -9.31
CA PRO A 414 -14.24 -8.66 -9.10
C PRO A 414 -13.68 -9.49 -10.26
N THR A 415 -12.77 -10.41 -9.98
CA THR A 415 -12.03 -11.17 -11.00
C THR A 415 -11.94 -12.64 -10.56
N ASP A 416 -12.52 -13.52 -11.35
CA ASP A 416 -12.38 -14.97 -11.20
C ASP A 416 -11.22 -15.45 -12.02
N THR A 417 -10.36 -16.32 -11.45
CA THR A 417 -9.16 -16.80 -12.10
C THR A 417 -9.02 -18.30 -11.91
N VAL A 418 -8.70 -19.00 -12.98
CA VAL A 418 -8.35 -20.42 -12.94
C VAL A 418 -6.94 -20.59 -13.49
N VAL A 419 -6.03 -21.16 -12.69
CA VAL A 419 -4.63 -21.34 -13.04
C VAL A 419 -4.30 -22.83 -13.14
N ARG A 420 -3.49 -23.18 -14.14
CA ARG A 420 -3.00 -24.55 -14.38
C ARG A 420 -1.57 -24.53 -14.90
N ALA A 421 -0.89 -25.66 -14.81
CA ALA A 421 0.37 -25.84 -15.53
C ALA A 421 0.12 -26.17 -17.00
N ALA A 422 0.78 -25.47 -17.90
CA ALA A 422 0.75 -25.77 -19.33
C ALA A 422 2.13 -25.65 -19.95
N ALA A 423 2.35 -26.40 -21.05
CA ALA A 423 3.60 -26.33 -21.79
C ALA A 423 3.75 -24.97 -22.47
N ALA A 424 4.90 -24.35 -22.29
CA ALA A 424 5.35 -23.19 -23.04
C ALA A 424 5.95 -23.62 -24.39
N ALA A 425 6.24 -22.66 -25.27
CA ALA A 425 6.80 -22.95 -26.61
C ALA A 425 8.18 -23.65 -26.54
N ASP A 426 8.93 -23.48 -25.47
CA ASP A 426 10.22 -24.12 -25.20
C ASP A 426 10.08 -25.53 -24.56
N GLY A 427 8.86 -26.03 -24.39
CA GLY A 427 8.55 -27.33 -23.80
C GLY A 427 8.56 -27.33 -22.25
N THR A 428 8.93 -26.25 -21.60
CA THR A 428 8.83 -26.14 -20.13
C THR A 428 7.37 -26.00 -19.68
N LEU A 429 7.04 -26.52 -18.49
CA LEU A 429 5.73 -26.28 -17.90
C LEU A 429 5.76 -24.94 -17.12
N ARG A 430 4.72 -24.14 -17.32
CA ARG A 430 4.59 -22.84 -16.62
C ARG A 430 3.16 -22.62 -16.13
N PRO A 431 2.96 -21.80 -15.06
CA PRO A 431 1.63 -21.39 -14.65
C PRO A 431 0.97 -20.52 -15.72
N VAL A 432 -0.17 -20.94 -16.20
CA VAL A 432 -1.02 -20.18 -17.12
C VAL A 432 -2.45 -20.22 -16.62
N GLY A 433 -3.23 -19.19 -16.91
CA GLY A 433 -4.62 -19.16 -16.46
C GLY A 433 -5.54 -18.44 -17.43
N THR A 434 -6.82 -18.60 -17.16
CA THR A 434 -7.89 -17.80 -17.73
C THR A 434 -8.53 -16.98 -16.63
N PHE A 435 -9.09 -15.84 -16.99
CA PHE A 435 -9.80 -14.99 -16.04
C PHE A 435 -11.07 -14.40 -16.65
N THR A 436 -11.98 -14.03 -15.77
CA THR A 436 -13.16 -13.24 -16.08
C THR A 436 -13.28 -12.13 -15.03
N ALA A 437 -13.36 -10.88 -15.48
CA ALA A 437 -13.51 -9.72 -14.61
C ALA A 437 -14.76 -8.94 -14.98
N ARG A 438 -15.53 -8.50 -13.97
CA ARG A 438 -16.76 -7.73 -14.15
C ARG A 438 -16.55 -6.26 -13.77
N LEU A 439 -16.83 -5.36 -14.69
CA LEU A 439 -16.84 -3.91 -14.50
C LEU A 439 -18.27 -3.38 -14.62
N ASP A 440 -18.88 -3.06 -13.50
CA ASP A 440 -20.10 -2.28 -13.42
C ASP A 440 -19.74 -0.81 -13.16
N PRO A 441 -19.85 0.10 -14.15
CA PRO A 441 -19.44 1.49 -13.98
C PRO A 441 -20.20 2.25 -12.89
N ALA A 442 -21.42 1.80 -12.56
CA ALA A 442 -22.25 2.42 -11.52
C ALA A 442 -21.81 2.03 -10.09
N ARG A 443 -20.96 1.00 -9.94
CA ARG A 443 -20.59 0.43 -8.64
C ARG A 443 -19.09 0.15 -8.50
N ALA A 444 -18.29 0.40 -9.54
CA ALA A 444 -16.88 -0.02 -9.57
C ALA A 444 -15.95 0.77 -8.63
N ALA A 445 -16.41 1.88 -8.04
CA ALA A 445 -15.66 2.57 -7.01
C ALA A 445 -16.17 2.16 -5.62
N ALA A 446 -15.83 0.93 -5.21
CA ALA A 446 -16.23 0.36 -3.91
C ALA A 446 -17.74 0.49 -3.62
N GLY A 447 -18.56 0.11 -4.59
CA GLY A 447 -20.02 0.17 -4.50
C GLY A 447 -20.66 1.47 -5.00
N THR A 448 -19.86 2.49 -5.33
CA THR A 448 -20.32 3.77 -5.89
C THR A 448 -19.92 3.93 -7.37
N PRO A 449 -20.51 4.91 -8.09
CA PRO A 449 -20.16 5.16 -9.48
C PRO A 449 -18.67 5.49 -9.68
N LEU A 450 -18.11 4.94 -10.74
CA LEU A 450 -16.72 5.22 -11.12
C LEU A 450 -16.57 6.71 -11.51
N PRO A 451 -15.67 7.48 -10.89
CA PRO A 451 -15.46 8.88 -11.25
C PRO A 451 -15.18 9.09 -12.74
N PRO A 452 -15.65 10.18 -13.35
CA PRO A 452 -15.39 10.47 -14.77
C PRO A 452 -13.89 10.63 -15.06
N GLY A 453 -13.43 10.12 -16.20
CA GLY A 453 -12.06 10.29 -16.66
C GLY A 453 -11.39 9.02 -17.20
N PRO A 454 -10.10 9.12 -17.56
CA PRO A 454 -9.35 8.02 -18.14
C PRO A 454 -8.72 7.12 -17.09
N TYR A 455 -8.86 5.80 -17.28
CA TYR A 455 -8.31 4.74 -16.42
C TYR A 455 -7.32 3.87 -17.16
N VAL A 456 -6.17 3.64 -16.58
CA VAL A 456 -5.24 2.60 -17.03
C VAL A 456 -5.62 1.30 -16.31
N VAL A 457 -5.78 0.23 -17.08
CA VAL A 457 -6.05 -1.09 -16.51
C VAL A 457 -4.74 -1.77 -16.17
N HIS A 458 -4.60 -2.15 -14.90
CA HIS A 458 -3.47 -2.93 -14.40
C HIS A 458 -3.95 -4.33 -14.00
N ALA A 459 -3.07 -5.28 -14.08
CA ALA A 459 -3.23 -6.60 -13.49
C ALA A 459 -2.34 -6.72 -12.26
N VAL A 460 -2.90 -7.16 -11.16
CA VAL A 460 -2.17 -7.57 -9.96
C VAL A 460 -2.25 -9.08 -9.88
N GLY A 461 -1.14 -9.75 -10.16
CA GLY A 461 -1.03 -11.20 -10.02
C GLY A 461 -0.44 -11.58 -8.67
N VAL A 462 -1.01 -12.59 -8.05
CA VAL A 462 -0.47 -13.26 -6.87
C VAL A 462 -0.23 -14.71 -7.25
N LEU A 463 0.97 -15.21 -6.98
CA LEU A 463 1.31 -16.61 -7.15
C LEU A 463 2.30 -16.98 -6.05
N GLU A 464 1.95 -17.97 -5.24
CA GLU A 464 2.73 -18.40 -4.06
C GLU A 464 3.11 -17.24 -3.13
N GLY A 465 2.17 -16.34 -2.88
CA GLY A 465 2.38 -15.15 -2.05
C GLY A 465 3.22 -14.02 -2.69
N ARG A 466 3.73 -14.23 -3.90
CA ARG A 466 4.43 -13.19 -4.67
C ARG A 466 3.43 -12.31 -5.40
N LYS A 467 3.55 -10.99 -5.21
CA LYS A 467 2.66 -10.01 -5.84
C LYS A 467 3.42 -9.21 -6.89
N ALA A 468 2.92 -9.19 -8.11
CA ALA A 468 3.47 -8.38 -9.19
C ALA A 468 2.37 -7.61 -9.92
N VAL A 469 2.74 -6.46 -10.50
CA VAL A 469 1.80 -5.55 -11.20
C VAL A 469 2.30 -5.28 -12.61
N LYS A 470 1.42 -5.43 -13.59
CA LYS A 470 1.66 -5.03 -14.99
C LYS A 470 0.44 -4.33 -15.59
N ARG A 471 0.66 -3.56 -16.64
CA ARG A 471 -0.44 -3.04 -17.46
C ARG A 471 -1.03 -4.17 -18.30
N VAL A 472 -2.35 -4.17 -18.38
CA VAL A 472 -3.10 -5.15 -19.16
C VAL A 472 -3.00 -4.84 -20.65
N ARG A 473 -2.78 -5.87 -21.47
CA ARG A 473 -2.83 -5.80 -22.93
C ARG A 473 -4.19 -6.26 -23.45
N THR A 474 -4.51 -5.87 -24.67
CA THR A 474 -5.70 -6.35 -25.39
C THR A 474 -5.43 -6.38 -26.90
N THR A 475 -5.99 -7.36 -27.55
CA THR A 475 -6.04 -7.49 -29.01
C THR A 475 -7.39 -7.03 -29.57
N LEU A 476 -8.34 -6.69 -28.70
CA LEU A 476 -9.69 -6.28 -29.10
C LEU A 476 -9.69 -4.86 -29.70
N ALA A 477 -10.54 -4.66 -30.68
CA ALA A 477 -10.81 -3.33 -31.22
C ALA A 477 -11.52 -2.44 -30.16
N PRO A 478 -11.20 -1.14 -30.09
CA PRO A 478 -11.76 -0.24 -29.06
C PRO A 478 -13.29 -0.14 -29.07
N ASP A 479 -13.93 -0.27 -30.21
CA ASP A 479 -15.39 -0.23 -30.41
C ASP A 479 -16.11 -1.41 -29.73
N VAL A 480 -15.49 -2.58 -29.68
CA VAL A 480 -16.02 -3.74 -28.95
C VAL A 480 -16.11 -3.45 -27.46
N LEU A 481 -15.18 -2.65 -26.93
CA LEU A 481 -15.04 -2.35 -25.52
C LEU A 481 -15.95 -1.21 -25.03
N GLY A 482 -16.46 -0.33 -25.91
CA GLY A 482 -17.12 0.85 -25.39
C GLY A 482 -18.15 1.56 -26.27
N ALA A 483 -18.55 1.04 -27.44
CA ALA A 483 -19.49 1.72 -28.32
C ALA A 483 -20.86 1.98 -27.67
N GLY A 484 -21.27 3.26 -27.59
CA GLY A 484 -22.58 3.67 -27.08
C GLY A 484 -22.83 3.39 -25.60
N ARG A 485 -21.78 3.23 -24.80
CA ARG A 485 -21.83 2.91 -23.36
C ARG A 485 -21.25 4.05 -22.52
N PRO A 486 -21.43 4.06 -21.19
CA PRO A 486 -20.83 5.05 -20.30
C PRO A 486 -19.29 5.02 -20.30
N LEU A 487 -18.71 3.95 -20.84
CA LEU A 487 -17.27 3.80 -21.03
C LEU A 487 -16.92 3.88 -22.51
N SER A 488 -15.80 4.52 -22.81
CA SER A 488 -15.10 4.37 -24.08
C SER A 488 -13.74 3.72 -23.85
N ALA A 489 -13.17 3.07 -24.87
CA ALA A 489 -11.90 2.41 -24.79
C ALA A 489 -10.89 2.97 -25.77
N ARG A 490 -9.62 2.96 -25.39
CA ARG A 490 -8.48 3.26 -26.25
C ARG A 490 -7.40 2.22 -26.02
N VAL A 491 -6.85 1.71 -27.11
CA VAL A 491 -5.65 0.87 -27.08
C VAL A 491 -4.45 1.74 -27.45
N THR A 492 -3.37 1.67 -26.67
CA THR A 492 -2.13 2.41 -26.93
C THR A 492 -1.30 1.68 -28.00
N GLU A 493 -0.28 2.35 -28.58
CA GLU A 493 0.69 1.73 -29.50
C GLU A 493 1.39 0.48 -28.92
N LYS A 494 1.46 0.37 -27.59
CA LYS A 494 1.99 -0.80 -26.85
C LYS A 494 0.88 -1.80 -26.47
N GLU A 495 -0.26 -1.75 -27.13
CA GLU A 495 -1.43 -2.62 -26.89
C GLU A 495 -2.03 -2.53 -25.48
N HIS A 496 -1.69 -1.48 -24.69
CA HIS A 496 -2.25 -1.33 -23.35
C HIS A 496 -3.66 -0.75 -23.39
N LEU A 497 -4.56 -1.36 -22.62
CA LEU A 497 -5.94 -0.91 -22.48
C LEU A 497 -6.03 0.34 -21.61
N VAL A 498 -6.74 1.35 -22.12
CA VAL A 498 -7.18 2.53 -21.38
C VAL A 498 -8.68 2.66 -21.54
N LEU A 499 -9.41 2.61 -20.45
CA LEU A 499 -10.85 2.86 -20.39
C LEU A 499 -11.08 4.32 -20.02
N ARG A 500 -12.15 4.91 -20.50
CA ARG A 500 -12.58 6.28 -20.13
C ARG A 500 -14.03 6.24 -19.70
N MET A 501 -14.29 6.58 -18.45
CA MET A 501 -15.63 6.86 -17.96
C MET A 501 -16.06 8.23 -18.46
N LEU A 502 -17.21 8.28 -19.14
CA LEU A 502 -17.81 9.52 -19.64
C LEU A 502 -18.55 10.22 -18.50
N PRO A 503 -18.60 11.58 -18.50
CA PRO A 503 -19.42 12.32 -17.54
C PRO A 503 -20.89 11.96 -17.73
N THR A 504 -21.64 11.87 -16.66
CA THR A 504 -23.11 11.84 -16.72
C THR A 504 -23.65 13.19 -17.17
N GLU A 505 -24.79 13.19 -17.90
CA GLU A 505 -25.41 14.43 -18.35
C GLU A 505 -25.67 15.35 -17.14
N GLY A 506 -25.05 16.57 -17.16
CA GLY A 506 -25.18 17.56 -16.10
C GLY A 506 -23.95 17.72 -15.18
N GLU A 507 -22.96 16.83 -15.23
CA GLU A 507 -21.70 17.02 -14.50
C GLU A 507 -20.73 17.95 -15.27
N PRO A 508 -20.18 19.01 -14.64
CA PRO A 508 -19.19 19.86 -15.29
C PRO A 508 -17.93 19.03 -15.59
N ALA A 509 -17.48 19.07 -16.83
CA ALA A 509 -16.22 18.45 -17.24
C ALA A 509 -15.08 19.00 -16.36
N VAL A 510 -14.47 18.15 -15.52
CA VAL A 510 -13.28 18.50 -14.74
C VAL A 510 -12.16 18.85 -15.74
N ARG A 511 -11.94 20.14 -15.98
CA ARG A 511 -10.81 20.61 -16.78
C ARG A 511 -9.53 20.23 -16.03
N ALA A 512 -8.80 19.26 -16.57
CA ALA A 512 -7.44 18.98 -16.15
C ALA A 512 -6.65 20.30 -16.26
N ARG A 513 -6.30 20.91 -15.12
CA ARG A 513 -5.31 22.00 -15.13
C ARG A 513 -4.01 21.35 -15.59
N GLY A 514 -3.60 21.70 -16.81
CA GLY A 514 -2.37 21.22 -17.41
C GLY A 514 -1.19 21.62 -16.53
N GLY A 515 -0.57 20.63 -15.91
CA GLY A 515 0.76 20.79 -15.34
C GLY A 515 1.73 21.19 -16.45
N GLY A 516 2.08 22.46 -16.49
CA GLY A 516 3.05 22.99 -17.42
C GLY A 516 4.39 22.30 -17.21
N ARG A 517 4.75 21.42 -18.15
CA ARG A 517 6.13 20.94 -18.28
C ARG A 517 7.02 22.15 -18.57
N ARG A 518 7.65 22.73 -17.55
CA ARG A 518 8.82 23.57 -17.76
C ARG A 518 9.92 22.69 -18.34
N ARG A 519 10.17 22.83 -19.64
CA ARG A 519 11.38 22.31 -20.26
C ARG A 519 12.56 23.06 -19.63
N LEU A 520 13.31 22.37 -18.78
CA LEU A 520 14.66 22.80 -18.44
C LEU A 520 15.48 22.77 -19.71
N GLY A 521 15.83 23.95 -20.22
CA GLY A 521 16.74 24.14 -21.33
C GLY A 521 18.10 23.63 -20.94
N ARG A 522 18.66 22.70 -21.73
CA ARG A 522 20.08 22.40 -21.72
C ARG A 522 20.82 23.65 -22.22
N GLY A 523 21.43 24.41 -21.31
CA GLY A 523 22.50 25.35 -21.61
C GLY A 523 23.83 24.60 -21.74
N ARG A 524 24.61 25.01 -22.72
CA ARG A 524 25.94 24.47 -23.12
C ARG A 524 26.95 24.46 -21.98
#